data_cd2fda218ea8962d4ba1b0d9b6bfc157
#
_entry.id   cd2fda218ea8962d4ba1b0d9b6bfc157
#
_cell.length_a   1.000
_cell.length_b   1.000
_cell.length_c   1.000
_cell.angle_alpha   90.00
_cell.angle_beta   90.00
_cell.angle_gamma   90.00
#
_symmetry.space_group_name_H-M   'P 1'
#
loop_
_entity.id
_entity.type
_entity.pdbx_description
1 polymer ?
#
loop_
_entity_poly.entity_id
_entity_poly.type
_entity_poly.pdbx_seq_one_letter_code
_entity_poly.pdbx_strand_id
1 'polypeptide(L)'
;MKSLFRLLVVFLLTAQLSFAQKTVTGVVSDPDGLPLPGATVIVQGTTTGVTTDFDGNFSINVSEGQTLEFSFVGYESSAVAVGAGNVINVSLSLGNQLEEVIVTSLGITREKRALGYAVSEVDNSQIENRASGDVARVLSGKASGVQVTNQGGISGSGTSVIIRGLSTFSSSNQPLFVVDGVPFASDTNAMGSFTSGNNGSSRFLDLDPNNIESVNVLKGLAAATLYGSEGRNGVVLITTKSGTTASGMRAQKNEVTVNTSYFTNELAMKPEYQNQYGLSLIHI
;
A
#
# COMPACT_ATOMS: atom_id res chain seq x y z
N MET A 1 -3.10 55.34 45.52
CA MET A 1 -1.73 54.89 45.26
C MET A 1 -1.61 53.40 45.02
N LYS A 2 -2.16 52.51 45.87
CA LYS A 2 -2.03 51.04 45.69
C LYS A 2 -2.70 50.49 44.42
N SER A 3 -3.81 51.10 43.95
CA SER A 3 -4.45 50.63 42.70
C SER A 3 -3.72 51.07 41.44
N LEU A 4 -3.15 52.27 41.46
CA LEU A 4 -2.33 52.79 40.35
C LEU A 4 -1.06 51.96 40.18
N PHE A 5 -0.43 51.56 41.29
CA PHE A 5 0.73 50.68 41.25
C PHE A 5 0.40 49.29 40.72
N ARG A 6 -0.77 48.72 41.07
CA ARG A 6 -1.21 47.43 40.50
C ARG A 6 -1.46 47.52 39.01
N LEU A 7 -2.06 48.63 38.52
CA LEU A 7 -2.30 48.87 37.10
C LEU A 7 -0.99 49.03 36.34
N LEU A 8 -0.01 49.70 36.90
CA LEU A 8 1.34 49.85 36.33
C LEU A 8 2.08 48.52 36.24
N VAL A 9 1.97 47.67 37.25
CA VAL A 9 2.60 46.33 37.26
C VAL A 9 1.96 45.44 36.22
N VAL A 10 0.62 45.45 36.06
CA VAL A 10 -0.09 44.70 35.02
C VAL A 10 0.29 45.18 33.62
N PHE A 11 0.39 46.48 33.42
CA PHE A 11 0.84 47.09 32.16
C PHE A 11 2.30 46.70 31.81
N LEU A 12 3.18 46.69 32.81
CA LEU A 12 4.56 46.26 32.66
C LEU A 12 4.69 44.76 32.32
N LEU A 13 3.82 43.92 32.91
CA LEU A 13 3.76 42.48 32.65
C LEU A 13 3.23 42.18 31.22
N THR A 14 2.26 42.97 30.74
CA THR A 14 1.74 42.80 29.37
C THR A 14 2.70 43.30 28.29
N ALA A 15 3.55 44.25 28.60
CA ALA A 15 4.58 44.75 27.69
C ALA A 15 5.70 43.71 27.38
N GLN A 16 5.87 42.69 28.24
CA GLN A 16 6.85 41.64 28.02
C GLN A 16 6.40 40.56 27.02
N LEU A 17 5.12 40.55 26.59
CA LEU A 17 4.57 39.59 25.64
C LEU A 17 4.77 39.97 24.16
N SER A 18 5.58 41.00 23.87
CA SER A 18 5.95 41.35 22.52
C SER A 18 6.99 40.35 22.02
N PHE A 19 6.52 39.25 21.40
CA PHE A 19 7.41 38.34 20.67
C PHE A 19 8.05 39.14 19.50
N ALA A 20 9.36 39.37 19.61
CA ALA A 20 10.11 40.04 18.57
C ALA A 20 10.11 39.13 17.32
N GLN A 21 9.28 39.46 16.35
CA GLN A 21 9.39 38.88 15.01
C GLN A 21 10.66 39.40 14.36
N LYS A 22 11.41 38.52 13.76
CA LYS A 22 12.58 38.87 12.98
C LYS A 22 12.42 38.40 11.55
N THR A 23 12.99 39.15 10.63
CA THR A 23 13.05 38.75 9.22
C THR A 23 14.22 37.78 9.05
N VAL A 24 13.90 36.59 8.59
CA VAL A 24 14.89 35.56 8.20
C VAL A 24 14.94 35.52 6.68
N THR A 25 16.15 35.57 6.15
CA THR A 25 16.45 35.48 4.72
C THR A 25 17.37 34.30 4.46
N GLY A 26 17.43 33.84 3.22
CA GLY A 26 18.35 32.77 2.84
C GLY A 26 18.14 32.32 1.41
N VAL A 27 18.89 31.29 1.03
CA VAL A 27 18.83 30.69 -0.29
C VAL A 27 18.45 29.22 -0.16
N VAL A 28 17.54 28.77 -1.00
CA VAL A 28 17.20 27.35 -1.16
C VAL A 28 17.86 26.86 -2.45
N SER A 29 18.70 25.84 -2.33
CA SER A 29 19.44 25.24 -3.44
C SER A 29 19.24 23.73 -3.48
N ASP A 30 19.65 23.12 -4.59
CA ASP A 30 19.78 21.67 -4.72
C ASP A 30 21.15 21.18 -4.18
N PRO A 31 21.45 19.87 -4.19
CA PRO A 31 22.73 19.34 -3.75
C PRO A 31 23.92 19.79 -4.62
N ASP A 32 23.67 20.17 -5.87
CA ASP A 32 24.68 20.67 -6.82
C ASP A 32 24.92 22.18 -6.68
N GLY A 33 24.16 22.84 -5.78
CA GLY A 33 24.27 24.27 -5.50
C GLY A 33 23.48 25.17 -6.45
N LEU A 34 22.62 24.60 -7.30
CA LEU A 34 21.74 25.36 -8.16
C LEU A 34 20.55 25.91 -7.36
N PRO A 35 20.17 27.20 -7.52
CA PRO A 35 19.03 27.77 -6.81
C PRO A 35 17.72 27.12 -7.25
N LEU A 36 16.79 26.94 -6.32
CA LEU A 36 15.47 26.37 -6.56
C LEU A 36 14.39 27.45 -6.56
N PRO A 37 14.00 27.98 -7.73
CA PRO A 37 12.93 28.99 -7.83
C PRO A 37 11.56 28.35 -7.59
N GLY A 38 10.71 29.04 -6.82
CA GLY A 38 9.37 28.57 -6.51
C GLY A 38 9.29 27.52 -5.40
N ALA A 39 10.37 27.29 -4.68
CA ALA A 39 10.36 26.46 -3.47
C ALA A 39 9.47 27.12 -2.40
N THR A 40 8.70 26.33 -1.70
CA THR A 40 7.77 26.81 -0.66
C THR A 40 8.44 26.74 0.70
N VAL A 41 8.39 27.84 1.45
CA VAL A 41 8.90 27.96 2.82
C VAL A 41 7.75 28.27 3.74
N ILE A 42 7.42 27.39 4.66
CA ILE A 42 6.25 27.51 5.58
C ILE A 42 6.76 27.45 7.03
N VAL A 43 6.15 28.24 7.89
CA VAL A 43 6.35 28.11 9.34
C VAL A 43 5.51 26.92 9.83
N GLN A 44 6.20 25.91 10.35
CA GLN A 44 5.56 24.68 10.81
C GLN A 44 4.43 24.94 11.80
N GLY A 45 3.26 24.34 11.55
CA GLY A 45 2.07 24.54 12.40
C GLY A 45 1.28 25.83 12.13
N THR A 46 1.64 26.61 11.10
CA THR A 46 0.93 27.81 10.69
C THR A 46 0.61 27.80 9.19
N THR A 47 -0.19 28.74 8.74
CA THR A 47 -0.47 28.97 7.31
C THR A 47 0.43 30.05 6.71
N THR A 48 1.40 30.58 7.48
CA THR A 48 2.31 31.63 7.02
C THR A 48 3.43 31.00 6.21
N GLY A 49 3.56 31.38 4.96
CA GLY A 49 4.60 30.89 4.06
C GLY A 49 4.92 31.87 2.96
N VAL A 50 6.08 31.67 2.34
CA VAL A 50 6.56 32.42 1.17
C VAL A 50 7.14 31.45 0.14
N THR A 51 7.29 31.91 -1.10
CA THR A 51 7.97 31.16 -2.16
C THR A 51 9.29 31.85 -2.49
N THR A 52 10.27 31.04 -2.92
CA THR A 52 11.57 31.55 -3.36
C THR A 52 11.48 32.26 -4.72
N ASP A 53 12.34 33.25 -4.93
CA ASP A 53 12.50 33.96 -6.20
C ASP A 53 13.31 33.13 -7.24
N PHE A 54 13.65 33.75 -8.38
CA PHE A 54 14.41 33.09 -9.47
C PHE A 54 15.83 32.67 -9.05
N ASP A 55 16.41 33.37 -8.07
CA ASP A 55 17.74 33.09 -7.52
C ASP A 55 17.66 32.21 -6.26
N GLY A 56 16.48 31.63 -5.97
CA GLY A 56 16.25 30.77 -4.81
C GLY A 56 16.19 31.51 -3.47
N ASN A 57 16.16 32.88 -3.45
CA ASN A 57 16.11 33.63 -2.20
C ASN A 57 14.71 33.66 -1.62
N PHE A 58 14.62 33.64 -0.32
CA PHE A 58 13.38 33.84 0.43
C PHE A 58 13.57 34.87 1.56
N SER A 59 12.47 35.47 1.96
CA SER A 59 12.39 36.39 3.10
C SER A 59 11.10 36.16 3.84
N ILE A 60 11.18 35.77 5.11
CA ILE A 60 10.00 35.45 5.93
C ILE A 60 10.14 36.01 7.35
N ASN A 61 9.02 36.52 7.89
CA ASN A 61 8.97 37.03 9.25
C ASN A 61 8.58 35.91 10.21
N VAL A 62 9.46 35.59 11.15
CA VAL A 62 9.29 34.50 12.10
C VAL A 62 9.79 34.89 13.47
N SER A 63 9.34 34.16 14.48
CA SER A 63 9.89 34.29 15.85
C SER A 63 11.00 33.30 16.08
N GLU A 64 11.93 33.64 16.96
CA GLU A 64 13.00 32.73 17.36
C GLU A 64 12.44 31.45 17.98
N GLY A 65 13.00 30.29 17.62
CA GLY A 65 12.54 28.98 18.08
C GLY A 65 11.44 28.34 17.21
N GLN A 66 10.91 29.04 16.20
CA GLN A 66 10.02 28.43 15.22
C GLN A 66 10.80 27.55 14.24
N THR A 67 10.11 26.56 13.65
CA THR A 67 10.70 25.68 12.62
C THR A 67 10.17 26.10 11.26
N LEU A 68 11.06 26.28 10.29
CA LEU A 68 10.74 26.49 8.89
C LEU A 68 10.79 25.16 8.17
N GLU A 69 9.76 24.85 7.41
CA GLU A 69 9.66 23.69 6.52
C GLU A 69 9.83 24.17 5.08
N PHE A 70 10.81 23.59 4.41
CA PHE A 70 11.15 23.87 3.02
C PHE A 70 10.68 22.70 2.16
N SER A 71 9.91 22.98 1.11
CA SER A 71 9.43 21.95 0.19
C SER A 71 9.49 22.41 -1.26
N PHE A 72 9.85 21.49 -2.15
CA PHE A 72 9.86 21.71 -3.60
C PHE A 72 9.50 20.43 -4.33
N VAL A 73 8.86 20.56 -5.49
CA VAL A 73 8.39 19.39 -6.26
C VAL A 73 9.60 18.56 -6.71
N GLY A 74 9.63 17.29 -6.33
CA GLY A 74 10.74 16.37 -6.65
C GLY A 74 11.87 16.36 -5.63
N TYR A 75 11.77 17.10 -4.54
CA TYR A 75 12.75 17.16 -3.46
C TYR A 75 12.14 16.72 -2.13
N GLU A 76 12.98 16.22 -1.24
CA GLU A 76 12.57 15.87 0.12
C GLU A 76 12.39 17.14 0.96
N SER A 77 11.30 17.22 1.72
CA SER A 77 11.05 18.33 2.62
C SER A 77 12.09 18.37 3.74
N SER A 78 12.63 19.54 4.00
CA SER A 78 13.61 19.77 5.08
C SER A 78 13.04 20.74 6.11
N ALA A 79 13.20 20.43 7.39
CA ALA A 79 12.76 21.27 8.49
C ALA A 79 13.95 21.82 9.27
N VAL A 80 14.05 23.16 9.38
CA VAL A 80 15.15 23.84 10.04
C VAL A 80 14.62 24.78 11.12
N ALA A 81 15.13 24.64 12.34
CA ALA A 81 14.77 25.52 13.44
C ALA A 81 15.46 26.90 13.30
N VAL A 82 14.69 27.95 13.50
CA VAL A 82 15.17 29.33 13.47
C VAL A 82 15.95 29.63 14.74
N GLY A 83 17.28 29.70 14.62
CA GLY A 83 18.18 30.09 15.69
C GLY A 83 18.34 31.61 15.80
N ALA A 84 19.36 32.10 16.51
CA ALA A 84 19.66 33.52 16.70
C ALA A 84 20.06 34.24 15.38
N GLY A 85 20.54 33.51 14.37
CA GLY A 85 20.95 34.04 13.07
C GLY A 85 19.77 34.48 12.20
N ASN A 86 19.99 35.46 11.30
CA ASN A 86 18.96 35.94 10.38
C ASN A 86 19.09 35.37 8.97
N VAL A 87 20.13 34.57 8.71
CA VAL A 87 20.34 33.92 7.39
C VAL A 87 20.32 32.42 7.56
N ILE A 88 19.48 31.75 6.75
CA ILE A 88 19.35 30.30 6.73
C ILE A 88 19.43 29.84 5.28
N ASN A 89 20.53 29.19 4.91
CA ASN A 89 20.68 28.55 3.62
C ASN A 89 20.37 27.06 3.75
N VAL A 90 19.57 26.55 2.84
CA VAL A 90 19.10 25.15 2.88
C VAL A 90 19.37 24.50 1.53
N SER A 91 20.02 23.35 1.54
CA SER A 91 20.11 22.48 0.39
C SER A 91 19.08 21.35 0.53
N LEU A 92 18.16 21.26 -0.42
CA LEU A 92 17.17 20.19 -0.48
C LEU A 92 17.75 18.99 -1.21
N SER A 93 17.70 17.82 -0.61
CA SER A 93 18.03 16.57 -1.29
C SER A 93 16.96 16.23 -2.31
N LEU A 94 17.36 15.66 -3.45
CA LEU A 94 16.38 15.07 -4.37
C LEU A 94 15.51 14.10 -3.57
N GLY A 95 14.22 14.36 -3.59
CA GLY A 95 13.27 13.46 -2.95
C GLY A 95 13.48 12.08 -3.56
N ASN A 96 13.63 11.08 -2.71
CA ASN A 96 13.52 9.71 -3.17
C ASN A 96 12.18 9.64 -3.91
N GLN A 97 12.20 9.66 -5.24
CA GLN A 97 11.08 9.13 -5.97
C GLN A 97 10.91 7.77 -5.34
N LEU A 98 9.76 7.52 -4.72
CA LEU A 98 9.39 6.19 -4.28
C LEU A 98 9.55 5.32 -5.53
N GLU A 99 10.75 4.83 -5.73
CA GLU A 99 11.03 3.84 -6.76
C GLU A 99 10.24 2.64 -6.27
N GLU A 100 9.12 2.42 -6.92
CA GLU A 100 8.27 1.28 -6.65
C GLU A 100 9.11 0.03 -6.88
N VAL A 101 9.69 -0.44 -5.78
CA VAL A 101 10.59 -1.58 -5.75
C VAL A 101 9.72 -2.81 -5.64
N ILE A 102 9.74 -3.65 -6.65
CA ILE A 102 8.96 -4.88 -6.68
C ILE A 102 9.86 -6.04 -6.26
N VAL A 103 9.36 -6.86 -5.35
CA VAL A 103 9.97 -8.14 -5.04
C VAL A 103 9.72 -9.07 -6.24
N THR A 104 10.80 -9.44 -6.91
CA THR A 104 10.75 -10.43 -8.00
C THR A 104 10.99 -11.83 -7.45
N SER A 105 11.02 -12.81 -8.35
CA SER A 105 11.35 -14.20 -8.00
C SER A 105 12.61 -14.30 -7.14
N LEU A 106 12.62 -15.21 -6.18
CA LEU A 106 13.73 -15.47 -5.26
C LEU A 106 14.01 -14.32 -4.26
N GLY A 107 13.06 -13.43 -3.99
CA GLY A 107 13.25 -12.34 -3.03
C GLY A 107 14.18 -11.23 -3.49
N ILE A 108 14.54 -11.19 -4.78
CA ILE A 108 15.37 -10.13 -5.34
C ILE A 108 14.49 -8.91 -5.59
N THR A 109 14.82 -7.80 -4.96
CA THR A 109 14.16 -6.53 -5.19
C THR A 109 14.70 -5.88 -6.47
N ARG A 110 13.81 -5.47 -7.38
CA ARG A 110 14.15 -4.74 -8.60
C ARG A 110 13.22 -3.56 -8.80
N GLU A 111 13.75 -2.50 -9.37
CA GLU A 111 12.95 -1.36 -9.78
C GLU A 111 11.94 -1.77 -10.86
N LYS A 112 10.70 -1.33 -10.72
CA LYS A 112 9.63 -1.62 -11.69
C LYS A 112 10.00 -1.21 -13.12
N ARG A 113 10.76 -0.12 -13.27
CA ARG A 113 11.25 0.36 -14.58
C ARG A 113 12.26 -0.57 -15.25
N ALA A 114 12.99 -1.37 -14.44
CA ALA A 114 13.98 -2.31 -14.96
C ALA A 114 13.37 -3.64 -15.42
N LEU A 115 12.05 -3.82 -15.23
CA LEU A 115 11.35 -5.04 -15.61
C LEU A 115 10.86 -4.92 -17.05
N GLY A 116 11.28 -5.81 -17.93
CA GLY A 116 10.80 -5.91 -19.32
C GLY A 116 9.38 -6.49 -19.44
N TYR A 117 8.63 -6.63 -18.36
CA TYR A 117 7.29 -7.21 -18.33
C TYR A 117 6.35 -6.44 -17.40
N ALA A 118 5.04 -6.54 -17.68
CA ALA A 118 4.04 -5.83 -16.91
C ALA A 118 3.79 -6.52 -15.57
N VAL A 119 3.96 -5.77 -14.48
CA VAL A 119 3.66 -6.18 -13.11
C VAL A 119 2.55 -5.30 -12.55
N SER A 120 1.63 -5.89 -11.82
CA SER A 120 0.68 -5.16 -10.97
C SER A 120 0.92 -5.53 -9.53
N GLU A 121 1.10 -4.53 -8.70
CA GLU A 121 1.26 -4.67 -7.27
C GLU A 121 -0.05 -4.32 -6.56
N VAL A 122 -0.36 -5.06 -5.52
CA VAL A 122 -1.48 -4.83 -4.60
C VAL A 122 -0.89 -4.79 -3.20
N ASP A 123 -0.92 -3.61 -2.61
CA ASP A 123 -0.41 -3.34 -1.28
C ASP A 123 -1.27 -3.94 -0.18
N ASN A 124 -0.65 -4.14 0.99
CA ASN A 124 -1.30 -4.56 2.22
C ASN A 124 -2.54 -3.71 2.57
N SER A 125 -2.46 -2.38 2.43
CA SER A 125 -3.59 -1.46 2.71
C SER A 125 -4.86 -1.79 1.93
N GLN A 126 -4.71 -2.42 0.77
CA GLN A 126 -5.83 -2.87 -0.06
C GLN A 126 -6.32 -4.26 0.32
N ILE A 127 -5.53 -5.04 1.03
CA ILE A 127 -5.78 -6.45 1.37
C ILE A 127 -6.35 -6.57 2.78
N GLU A 128 -5.79 -5.85 3.73
CA GLU A 128 -6.21 -5.86 5.14
C GLU A 128 -7.67 -5.48 5.35
N ASN A 129 -8.24 -6.02 6.40
CA ASN A 129 -9.61 -5.71 6.85
C ASN A 129 -10.70 -6.01 5.81
N ARG A 130 -10.46 -6.98 4.93
CA ARG A 130 -11.47 -7.44 3.98
C ARG A 130 -12.30 -8.58 4.58
N ALA A 131 -13.58 -8.55 4.28
CA ALA A 131 -14.53 -9.56 4.74
C ALA A 131 -14.32 -10.95 4.09
N SER A 132 -13.36 -11.12 3.19
CA SER A 132 -13.08 -12.39 2.52
C SER A 132 -11.83 -13.02 3.10
N GLY A 133 -11.95 -14.24 3.62
CA GLY A 133 -10.80 -15.06 4.02
C GLY A 133 -10.02 -15.66 2.84
N ASP A 134 -10.49 -15.51 1.61
CA ASP A 134 -9.85 -16.03 0.40
C ASP A 134 -9.02 -14.94 -0.26
N VAL A 135 -7.71 -15.09 -0.25
CA VAL A 135 -6.74 -14.14 -0.81
C VAL A 135 -6.97 -13.90 -2.31
N ALA A 136 -7.35 -14.92 -3.05
CA ALA A 136 -7.62 -14.77 -4.48
C ALA A 136 -8.85 -13.88 -4.73
N ARG A 137 -9.87 -13.93 -3.89
CA ARG A 137 -11.03 -13.04 -3.98
C ARG A 137 -10.68 -11.58 -3.72
N VAL A 138 -9.73 -11.34 -2.83
CA VAL A 138 -9.28 -9.98 -2.51
C VAL A 138 -8.61 -9.31 -3.72
N LEU A 139 -8.01 -10.07 -4.64
CA LEU A 139 -7.40 -9.55 -5.87
C LEU A 139 -8.43 -9.06 -6.91
N SER A 140 -9.70 -9.41 -6.76
CA SER A 140 -10.75 -9.02 -7.69
C SER A 140 -10.86 -7.49 -7.78
N GLY A 141 -10.74 -6.96 -9.01
CA GLY A 141 -10.84 -5.52 -9.29
C GLY A 141 -9.63 -4.68 -8.86
N LYS A 142 -8.54 -5.29 -8.33
CA LYS A 142 -7.36 -4.56 -7.87
C LYS A 142 -6.17 -4.65 -8.83
N ALA A 143 -6.03 -5.76 -9.50
CA ALA A 143 -4.99 -5.94 -10.49
C ALA A 143 -5.60 -5.89 -11.90
N SER A 144 -5.10 -4.99 -12.77
CA SER A 144 -5.59 -4.88 -14.15
C SER A 144 -5.33 -6.17 -14.94
N GLY A 145 -6.29 -6.62 -15.75
CA GLY A 145 -6.17 -7.84 -16.55
C GLY A 145 -6.19 -9.14 -15.74
N VAL A 146 -6.60 -9.09 -14.49
CA VAL A 146 -6.85 -10.26 -13.63
C VAL A 146 -8.35 -10.44 -13.47
N GLN A 147 -8.86 -11.56 -13.91
CA GLN A 147 -10.25 -11.98 -13.73
C GLN A 147 -10.32 -13.00 -12.63
N VAL A 148 -11.12 -12.72 -11.62
CA VAL A 148 -11.37 -13.62 -10.50
C VAL A 148 -12.81 -14.10 -10.57
N THR A 149 -13.00 -15.40 -10.71
CA THR A 149 -14.32 -16.04 -10.77
C THR A 149 -14.49 -16.91 -9.54
N ASN A 150 -15.52 -16.63 -8.76
CA ASN A 150 -15.90 -17.43 -7.61
C ASN A 150 -16.88 -18.51 -8.03
N GLN A 151 -16.65 -19.72 -7.59
CA GLN A 151 -17.66 -20.75 -7.68
C GLN A 151 -18.72 -20.50 -6.60
N GLY A 152 -19.99 -20.38 -7.01
CA GLY A 152 -21.08 -20.19 -6.08
C GLY A 152 -21.52 -21.51 -5.44
N GLY A 153 -22.29 -21.42 -4.37
CA GLY A 153 -23.07 -22.52 -3.81
C GLY A 153 -22.57 -23.02 -2.46
N ILE A 154 -21.33 -23.38 -2.30
CA ILE A 154 -20.80 -23.94 -1.04
C ILE A 154 -19.80 -22.96 -0.42
N SER A 155 -19.89 -22.77 0.90
CA SER A 155 -18.90 -22.01 1.65
C SER A 155 -17.51 -22.65 1.49
N GLY A 156 -16.50 -21.83 1.22
CA GLY A 156 -15.14 -22.32 0.98
C GLY A 156 -14.91 -22.89 -0.43
N SER A 157 -15.86 -22.71 -1.37
CA SER A 157 -15.70 -23.15 -2.75
C SER A 157 -14.54 -22.45 -3.45
N GLY A 158 -13.92 -23.16 -4.41
CA GLY A 158 -12.74 -22.72 -5.13
C GLY A 158 -12.91 -21.39 -5.85
N THR A 159 -11.84 -20.63 -5.90
CA THR A 159 -11.73 -19.38 -6.65
C THR A 159 -10.80 -19.60 -7.83
N SER A 160 -11.28 -19.30 -9.04
CA SER A 160 -10.48 -19.35 -10.26
C SER A 160 -9.93 -17.98 -10.57
N VAL A 161 -8.62 -17.91 -10.84
CA VAL A 161 -7.93 -16.69 -11.24
C VAL A 161 -7.41 -16.88 -12.66
N ILE A 162 -7.67 -15.92 -13.54
CA ILE A 162 -7.23 -15.93 -14.92
C ILE A 162 -6.56 -14.60 -15.22
N ILE A 163 -5.34 -14.64 -15.79
CA ILE A 163 -4.58 -13.46 -16.15
C ILE A 163 -4.58 -13.31 -17.67
N ARG A 164 -5.06 -12.14 -18.17
CA ARG A 164 -5.13 -11.78 -19.60
C ARG A 164 -5.99 -12.73 -20.45
N GLY A 165 -6.91 -13.47 -19.83
CA GLY A 165 -7.83 -14.35 -20.53
C GLY A 165 -7.35 -15.80 -20.63
N LEU A 166 -8.12 -16.61 -21.36
CA LEU A 166 -7.85 -18.03 -21.53
C LEU A 166 -6.72 -18.23 -22.54
N SER A 167 -5.70 -18.97 -22.17
CA SER A 167 -4.53 -19.29 -23.02
C SER A 167 -4.62 -20.70 -23.61
N THR A 168 -5.40 -21.59 -23.02
CA THR A 168 -5.51 -22.99 -23.44
C THR A 168 -6.94 -23.51 -23.27
N PHE A 169 -7.34 -24.43 -24.15
CA PHE A 169 -8.65 -25.07 -24.10
C PHE A 169 -8.66 -26.39 -23.32
N SER A 170 -7.53 -27.10 -23.31
CA SER A 170 -7.45 -28.48 -22.76
C SER A 170 -6.65 -28.58 -21.44
N SER A 171 -6.13 -27.47 -20.94
CA SER A 171 -5.27 -27.46 -19.75
C SER A 171 -5.72 -26.36 -18.78
N SER A 172 -5.16 -26.35 -17.57
CA SER A 172 -5.42 -25.28 -16.59
C SER A 172 -4.96 -23.91 -17.14
N ASN A 173 -5.82 -22.91 -16.99
CA ASN A 173 -5.52 -21.51 -17.29
C ASN A 173 -5.16 -20.71 -16.02
N GLN A 174 -5.05 -21.38 -14.88
CA GLN A 174 -4.67 -20.70 -13.65
C GLN A 174 -3.20 -20.29 -13.66
N PRO A 175 -2.87 -19.13 -13.06
CA PRO A 175 -1.50 -18.72 -12.86
C PRO A 175 -0.82 -19.58 -11.78
N LEU A 176 0.50 -19.59 -11.78
CA LEU A 176 1.28 -20.16 -10.70
C LEU A 176 1.22 -19.19 -9.50
N PHE A 177 0.92 -19.72 -8.34
CA PHE A 177 1.03 -18.99 -7.08
C PHE A 177 2.34 -19.35 -6.38
N VAL A 178 3.02 -18.33 -5.87
CA VAL A 178 4.28 -18.48 -5.15
C VAL A 178 4.16 -17.68 -3.85
N VAL A 179 4.32 -18.35 -2.72
CA VAL A 179 4.27 -17.72 -1.39
C VAL A 179 5.69 -17.74 -0.82
N ASP A 180 6.24 -16.58 -0.53
CA ASP A 180 7.60 -16.40 -0.01
C ASP A 180 8.67 -17.19 -0.80
N GLY A 181 8.53 -17.20 -2.12
CA GLY A 181 9.45 -17.91 -3.02
C GLY A 181 9.15 -19.40 -3.21
N VAL A 182 8.17 -19.97 -2.51
CA VAL A 182 7.79 -21.39 -2.61
C VAL A 182 6.53 -21.54 -3.47
N PRO A 183 6.54 -22.39 -4.51
CA PRO A 183 5.34 -22.66 -5.31
C PRO A 183 4.21 -23.22 -4.44
N PHE A 184 3.04 -22.59 -4.56
CA PHE A 184 1.85 -22.96 -3.81
C PHE A 184 0.86 -23.70 -4.73
N ALA A 185 0.53 -24.94 -4.40
CA ALA A 185 -0.37 -25.75 -5.20
C ALA A 185 -1.81 -25.19 -5.15
N SER A 186 -2.32 -24.76 -6.29
CA SER A 186 -3.68 -24.24 -6.46
C SER A 186 -4.58 -25.14 -7.33
N ASP A 187 -4.17 -26.34 -7.62
CA ASP A 187 -4.85 -27.26 -8.55
C ASP A 187 -6.27 -27.61 -8.10
N THR A 188 -6.51 -27.66 -6.79
CA THR A 188 -7.84 -27.88 -6.21
C THR A 188 -8.82 -26.73 -6.44
N ASN A 189 -8.30 -25.54 -6.83
CA ASN A 189 -9.13 -24.39 -7.15
C ASN A 189 -9.61 -24.39 -8.61
N ALA A 190 -9.22 -25.38 -9.40
CA ALA A 190 -9.72 -25.54 -10.75
C ALA A 190 -11.26 -25.67 -10.70
N MET A 191 -11.93 -25.05 -11.67
CA MET A 191 -13.38 -25.21 -11.82
C MET A 191 -13.70 -26.70 -11.89
N GLY A 192 -14.60 -27.13 -11.01
CA GLY A 192 -15.04 -28.53 -10.98
C GLY A 192 -15.47 -28.98 -12.37
N SER A 193 -15.26 -30.24 -12.65
CA SER A 193 -15.69 -30.84 -13.90
C SER A 193 -17.18 -30.61 -14.10
N PHE A 194 -17.58 -30.13 -15.28
CA PHE A 194 -18.98 -29.97 -15.68
C PHE A 194 -19.80 -31.28 -15.51
N THR A 195 -19.10 -32.40 -15.51
CA THR A 195 -19.72 -33.73 -15.45
C THR A 195 -19.87 -34.27 -14.03
N SER A 196 -19.08 -33.85 -13.08
CA SER A 196 -19.10 -34.39 -11.72
C SER A 196 -19.71 -33.48 -10.67
N GLY A 197 -19.93 -32.21 -10.97
CA GLY A 197 -20.48 -31.23 -10.01
C GLY A 197 -19.65 -31.04 -8.74
N ASN A 198 -18.43 -31.54 -8.73
CA ASN A 198 -17.56 -31.53 -7.58
C ASN A 198 -16.87 -30.17 -7.49
N ASN A 199 -17.25 -29.37 -6.50
CA ASN A 199 -16.57 -28.14 -6.18
C ASN A 199 -15.43 -28.44 -5.20
N GLY A 200 -14.19 -28.23 -5.64
CA GLY A 200 -13.03 -28.27 -4.74
C GLY A 200 -13.07 -27.12 -3.74
N SER A 201 -12.48 -27.34 -2.57
CA SER A 201 -12.25 -26.24 -1.62
C SER A 201 -11.14 -25.33 -2.10
N SER A 202 -11.23 -24.04 -1.76
CA SER A 202 -10.15 -23.11 -2.05
C SER A 202 -8.98 -23.29 -1.08
N ARG A 203 -7.81 -23.60 -1.58
CA ARG A 203 -6.59 -23.60 -0.76
C ARG A 203 -6.11 -22.21 -0.37
N PHE A 204 -6.63 -21.16 -1.02
CA PHE A 204 -6.33 -19.79 -0.61
C PHE A 204 -6.92 -19.40 0.74
N LEU A 205 -7.83 -20.22 1.28
CA LEU A 205 -8.33 -20.09 2.65
C LEU A 205 -7.28 -20.47 3.70
N ASP A 206 -6.24 -21.22 3.32
CA ASP A 206 -5.12 -21.56 4.20
C ASP A 206 -4.19 -20.36 4.43
N LEU A 207 -4.31 -19.30 3.61
CA LEU A 207 -3.55 -18.08 3.73
C LEU A 207 -4.38 -17.00 4.42
N ASP A 208 -3.87 -16.45 5.52
CA ASP A 208 -4.50 -15.32 6.19
C ASP A 208 -4.18 -14.02 5.45
N PRO A 209 -5.18 -13.30 4.89
CA PRO A 209 -4.96 -12.03 4.21
C PRO A 209 -4.28 -10.97 5.08
N ASN A 210 -4.46 -11.03 6.40
CA ASN A 210 -3.86 -10.05 7.32
C ASN A 210 -2.35 -10.24 7.49
N ASN A 211 -1.83 -11.43 7.17
CA ASN A 211 -0.40 -11.74 7.20
C ASN A 211 0.33 -11.43 5.90
N ILE A 212 -0.38 -10.91 4.89
CA ILE A 212 0.20 -10.57 3.59
C ILE A 212 0.73 -9.15 3.61
N GLU A 213 1.96 -8.96 3.18
CA GLU A 213 2.60 -7.66 2.99
C GLU A 213 2.27 -7.08 1.62
N SER A 214 2.45 -7.88 0.57
CA SER A 214 2.17 -7.47 -0.81
C SER A 214 1.83 -8.65 -1.70
N VAL A 215 1.08 -8.38 -2.78
CA VAL A 215 0.80 -9.34 -3.84
C VAL A 215 1.22 -8.74 -5.18
N ASN A 216 2.18 -9.38 -5.82
CA ASN A 216 2.71 -8.98 -7.11
C ASN A 216 2.23 -9.92 -8.22
N VAL A 217 1.52 -9.38 -9.21
CA VAL A 217 1.01 -10.15 -10.35
C VAL A 217 1.90 -9.93 -11.56
N LEU A 218 2.66 -10.97 -11.91
CA LEU A 218 3.54 -11.02 -13.08
C LEU A 218 2.73 -11.51 -14.28
N LYS A 219 2.56 -10.65 -15.29
CA LYS A 219 1.66 -10.92 -16.40
C LYS A 219 2.42 -11.35 -17.65
N GLY A 220 1.97 -12.46 -18.24
CA GLY A 220 2.40 -12.92 -19.53
C GLY A 220 3.61 -13.85 -19.50
N LEU A 221 4.04 -14.24 -20.70
CA LEU A 221 5.05 -15.27 -20.92
C LEU A 221 6.43 -14.90 -20.34
N ALA A 222 6.72 -13.60 -20.20
CA ALA A 222 7.98 -13.14 -19.60
C ALA A 222 8.13 -13.56 -18.14
N ALA A 223 7.03 -13.72 -17.40
CA ALA A 223 7.05 -14.29 -16.05
C ALA A 223 7.43 -15.78 -16.07
N ALA A 224 7.10 -16.49 -17.15
CA ALA A 224 7.44 -17.89 -17.32
C ALA A 224 8.94 -18.13 -17.52
N THR A 225 9.71 -17.14 -17.96
CA THR A 225 11.17 -17.27 -18.05
C THR A 225 11.83 -17.46 -16.69
N LEU A 226 11.16 -17.04 -15.62
CA LEU A 226 11.64 -17.16 -14.24
C LEU A 226 11.17 -18.47 -13.58
N TYR A 227 9.96 -18.93 -13.93
CA TYR A 227 9.30 -20.08 -13.30
C TYR A 227 9.05 -21.25 -14.24
N GLY A 228 9.63 -21.19 -15.46
CA GLY A 228 9.49 -22.25 -16.45
C GLY A 228 8.05 -22.38 -17.00
N SER A 229 7.70 -23.60 -17.42
CA SER A 229 6.42 -23.91 -18.04
C SER A 229 5.21 -23.66 -17.15
N GLU A 230 5.36 -23.74 -15.85
CA GLU A 230 4.28 -23.50 -14.87
C GLU A 230 3.85 -22.04 -14.83
N GLY A 231 4.80 -21.10 -15.07
CA GLY A 231 4.53 -19.68 -15.11
C GLY A 231 3.90 -19.18 -16.43
N ARG A 232 3.58 -20.06 -17.40
CA ARG A 232 3.06 -19.66 -18.73
C ARG A 232 1.79 -18.83 -18.69
N ASN A 233 0.92 -19.05 -17.71
CA ASN A 233 -0.33 -18.34 -17.52
C ASN A 233 -0.19 -17.09 -16.64
N GLY A 234 1.06 -16.70 -16.31
CA GLY A 234 1.40 -15.67 -15.35
C GLY A 234 1.74 -16.25 -13.97
N VAL A 235 2.28 -15.41 -13.12
CA VAL A 235 2.69 -15.78 -11.75
C VAL A 235 2.14 -14.76 -10.77
N VAL A 236 1.59 -15.21 -9.67
CA VAL A 236 1.15 -14.40 -8.55
C VAL A 236 2.11 -14.64 -7.38
N LEU A 237 2.90 -13.62 -7.05
CA LEU A 237 3.83 -13.64 -5.93
C LEU A 237 3.14 -13.07 -4.72
N ILE A 238 3.10 -13.83 -3.65
CA ILE A 238 2.56 -13.42 -2.36
C ILE A 238 3.72 -13.32 -1.39
N THR A 239 3.94 -12.14 -0.84
CA THR A 239 4.96 -11.90 0.20
C THR A 239 4.25 -11.75 1.53
N THR A 240 4.66 -12.53 2.53
CA THR A 240 4.11 -12.42 3.87
C THR A 240 4.87 -11.40 4.71
N LYS A 241 4.22 -10.86 5.73
CA LYS A 241 4.82 -9.91 6.67
C LYS A 241 5.99 -10.56 7.40
N SER A 242 7.15 -9.93 7.32
CA SER A 242 8.33 -10.36 8.06
C SER A 242 8.54 -9.50 9.31
N GLY A 243 9.13 -10.08 10.35
CA GLY A 243 9.50 -9.34 11.56
C GLY A 243 10.75 -8.47 11.42
N THR A 244 11.24 -8.28 10.19
CA THR A 244 12.42 -7.47 9.89
C THR A 244 12.03 -6.22 9.13
N THR A 245 12.62 -5.07 9.46
CA THR A 245 12.50 -3.85 8.68
C THR A 245 13.25 -3.97 7.34
N ALA A 246 12.92 -3.13 6.36
CA ALA A 246 13.58 -3.07 5.05
C ALA A 246 15.12 -2.95 5.14
N SER A 247 15.66 -2.50 6.27
CA SER A 247 17.10 -2.43 6.55
C SER A 247 17.69 -3.72 7.14
N GLY A 248 16.93 -4.82 7.21
CA GLY A 248 17.39 -6.08 7.78
C GLY A 248 17.55 -6.09 9.31
N MET A 249 17.22 -4.99 9.97
CA MET A 249 17.21 -4.92 11.42
C MET A 249 15.86 -5.41 11.97
N ARG A 250 15.91 -6.23 13.03
CA ARG A 250 14.69 -6.62 13.73
C ARG A 250 13.99 -5.39 14.29
N ALA A 251 12.70 -5.24 13.99
CA ALA A 251 11.90 -4.22 14.61
C ALA A 251 11.91 -4.43 16.14
N GLN A 252 12.40 -3.43 16.87
CA GLN A 252 12.41 -3.47 18.35
C GLN A 252 11.05 -3.17 18.97
N LYS A 253 10.04 -2.87 18.15
CA LYS A 253 8.70 -2.53 18.62
C LYS A 253 7.82 -3.78 18.67
N ASN A 254 7.33 -4.11 19.86
CA ASN A 254 6.31 -5.14 20.01
C ASN A 254 4.98 -4.55 19.52
N GLU A 255 4.45 -5.08 18.43
CA GLU A 255 3.15 -4.77 17.91
C GLU A 255 2.22 -5.96 18.14
N VAL A 256 1.10 -5.71 18.78
CA VAL A 256 0.06 -6.72 18.99
C VAL A 256 -1.18 -6.27 18.23
N THR A 257 -1.51 -7.00 17.17
CA THR A 257 -2.70 -6.75 16.37
C THR A 257 -3.72 -7.85 16.64
N VAL A 258 -4.94 -7.47 17.00
CA VAL A 258 -6.05 -8.41 17.22
C VAL A 258 -7.11 -8.13 16.16
N ASN A 259 -7.28 -9.07 15.24
CA ASN A 259 -8.32 -9.02 14.22
C ASN A 259 -9.39 -10.07 14.53
N THR A 260 -10.65 -9.69 14.45
CA THR A 260 -11.78 -10.60 14.58
C THR A 260 -12.74 -10.39 13.41
N SER A 261 -13.18 -11.48 12.78
CA SER A 261 -14.13 -11.45 11.69
C SER A 261 -15.23 -12.46 11.93
N TYR A 262 -16.45 -12.10 11.54
CA TYR A 262 -17.62 -12.97 11.62
C TYR A 262 -18.28 -13.07 10.26
N PHE A 263 -18.51 -14.30 9.81
CA PHE A 263 -19.15 -14.56 8.52
C PHE A 263 -20.41 -15.38 8.73
N THR A 264 -21.50 -15.02 8.05
CA THR A 264 -22.72 -15.82 7.96
C THR A 264 -22.99 -16.13 6.50
N ASN A 265 -23.32 -17.39 6.22
CA ASN A 265 -23.77 -17.81 4.90
C ASN A 265 -25.22 -18.30 5.00
N GLU A 266 -26.07 -17.72 4.20
CA GLU A 266 -27.48 -18.16 4.07
C GLU A 266 -27.70 -18.79 2.70
N LEU A 267 -28.53 -19.81 2.65
CA LEU A 267 -28.97 -20.40 1.40
C LEU A 267 -29.87 -19.41 0.66
N ALA A 268 -29.38 -18.85 -0.44
CA ALA A 268 -30.15 -17.92 -1.26
C ALA A 268 -31.34 -18.58 -1.97
N MET A 269 -31.22 -19.86 -2.33
CA MET A 269 -32.26 -20.62 -2.98
C MET A 269 -32.15 -22.08 -2.57
N LYS A 270 -33.25 -22.65 -2.17
CA LYS A 270 -33.41 -24.07 -1.91
C LYS A 270 -34.35 -24.65 -2.96
N PRO A 271 -33.98 -25.73 -3.67
CA PRO A 271 -34.89 -26.41 -4.58
C PRO A 271 -36.16 -26.84 -3.81
N GLU A 272 -37.31 -26.60 -4.39
CA GLU A 272 -38.55 -27.16 -3.88
C GLU A 272 -38.56 -28.65 -4.23
N TYR A 273 -38.29 -29.47 -3.22
CA TYR A 273 -38.42 -30.91 -3.38
C TYR A 273 -39.88 -31.33 -3.25
N GLN A 274 -40.28 -32.21 -4.09
CA GLN A 274 -41.61 -32.82 -4.00
C GLN A 274 -41.68 -33.68 -2.74
N ASN A 275 -42.50 -33.26 -1.78
CA ASN A 275 -42.70 -33.97 -0.52
C ASN A 275 -43.99 -34.75 -0.45
N GLN A 276 -44.84 -34.67 -1.50
CA GLN A 276 -46.20 -35.23 -1.48
C GLN A 276 -46.30 -36.63 -2.06
N TYR A 277 -45.32 -37.05 -2.86
CA TYR A 277 -45.31 -38.37 -3.47
C TYR A 277 -44.04 -39.09 -3.09
N GLY A 278 -44.18 -40.24 -2.44
CA GLY A 278 -43.08 -41.18 -2.27
C GLY A 278 -42.66 -41.78 -3.60
N LEU A 279 -41.51 -42.43 -3.62
CA LEU A 279 -41.08 -43.23 -4.78
C LEU A 279 -42.22 -44.18 -5.10
N SER A 280 -42.91 -43.92 -6.20
CA SER A 280 -43.97 -44.84 -6.68
C SER A 280 -43.29 -46.12 -7.18
N LEU A 281 -43.37 -47.16 -6.41
CA LEU A 281 -43.11 -48.52 -6.86
C LEU A 281 -44.24 -48.99 -7.78
N ILE A 282 -44.37 -48.31 -8.94
CA ILE A 282 -45.42 -48.64 -9.92
C ILE A 282 -45.11 -49.95 -10.67
N HIS A 283 -43.95 -50.54 -10.44
CA HIS A 283 -43.55 -51.75 -11.11
C HIS A 283 -43.55 -52.96 -10.18
N ILE A 284 -44.68 -53.23 -9.67
CA ILE A 284 -44.92 -54.56 -9.10
C ILE A 284 -45.79 -55.32 -10.05
#